data_bc12f4622471c2df22d24da185e25a4a
#
_entry.id   bc12f4622471c2df22d24da185e25a4a
#
_cell.length_a   1.000
_cell.length_b   1.000
_cell.length_c   1.000
_cell.angle_alpha   90.00
_cell.angle_beta   90.00
_cell.angle_gamma   90.00
#
_symmetry.space_group_name_H-M   'P 1'
#
loop_
_entity.id
_entity.type
_entity.pdbx_description
1 polymer ?
#
loop_
_entity_poly.entity_id
_entity_poly.type
_entity_poly.pdbx_seq_one_letter_code
_entity_poly.pdbx_strand_id
1 'polypeptide(L)'
;KTSIFNTHNFADDKPTGRFVFFDLDVIIQNDLSPIITYDLENPTKLRSWWQDPRPMKSRNFKLSHGAYTNGSCMVWSDDQTECIWQDVLEHQERIWFTFTDGTDNYHSWRWGDFSDTPLWRHFPSTFAYSYNRGRNWHEGDLEVAKYRKDCILCVFNVDLLPFQDNSRGKVKQESLVDPDLLEHWNI
;
A
#
# COMPACT_ATOMS: atom_id res chain seq x y z
N LYS A 1 3.66 2.84 10.82
CA LYS A 1 3.72 1.58 10.04
C LYS A 1 5.02 0.80 10.22
N THR A 2 6.18 1.44 10.29
CA THR A 2 7.47 0.72 10.40
C THR A 2 7.61 -0.14 11.66
N SER A 3 6.93 0.19 12.75
CA SER A 3 6.96 -0.59 13.99
C SER A 3 6.38 -2.00 13.88
N ILE A 4 5.59 -2.29 12.85
CA ILE A 4 5.06 -3.63 12.58
C ILE A 4 6.16 -4.63 12.18
N PHE A 5 7.32 -4.14 11.73
CA PHE A 5 8.47 -4.97 11.38
C PHE A 5 9.38 -5.25 12.59
N ASN A 6 9.07 -4.70 13.75
CA ASN A 6 9.76 -5.02 14.99
C ASN A 6 9.24 -6.35 15.56
N THR A 7 9.92 -7.41 15.27
CA THR A 7 9.54 -8.76 15.75
C THR A 7 9.57 -8.90 17.27
N HIS A 8 10.23 -8.00 18.00
CA HIS A 8 10.26 -7.98 19.47
C HIS A 8 9.04 -7.29 20.11
N ASN A 9 8.20 -6.59 19.33
CA ASN A 9 6.96 -6.00 19.85
C ASN A 9 5.87 -7.02 20.17
N PHE A 10 6.01 -8.23 19.67
CA PHE A 10 5.12 -9.32 19.99
C PHE A 10 5.75 -10.05 21.18
N ALA A 11 5.20 -9.86 22.39
CA ALA A 11 5.63 -10.43 23.66
C ALA A 11 6.28 -11.84 23.55
N ASP A 12 6.51 -12.54 24.63
CA ASP A 12 7.32 -13.76 24.77
C ASP A 12 7.13 -14.88 23.71
N ASP A 13 6.02 -14.84 22.97
CA ASP A 13 5.76 -15.70 21.83
C ASP A 13 5.91 -14.90 20.53
N LYS A 14 7.11 -14.88 19.94
CA LYS A 14 7.36 -14.32 18.62
C LYS A 14 6.40 -15.00 17.62
N PRO A 15 5.42 -14.30 17.04
CA PRO A 15 4.52 -14.94 16.10
C PRO A 15 5.32 -15.41 14.89
N THR A 16 5.14 -16.67 14.55
CA THR A 16 5.75 -17.29 13.37
C THR A 16 4.70 -17.45 12.27
N GLY A 17 5.13 -17.43 11.03
CA GLY A 17 4.27 -17.65 9.89
C GLY A 17 4.17 -16.46 8.95
N ARG A 18 3.07 -16.40 8.22
CA ARG A 18 2.84 -15.37 7.21
C ARG A 18 1.94 -14.27 7.74
N PHE A 19 2.44 -13.05 7.67
CA PHE A 19 1.74 -11.85 8.13
C PHE A 19 1.12 -11.13 6.94
N VAL A 20 -0.09 -10.62 7.15
CA VAL A 20 -0.77 -9.76 6.20
C VAL A 20 -1.19 -8.49 6.91
N PHE A 21 -0.81 -7.36 6.35
CA PHE A 21 -1.18 -6.03 6.84
C PHE A 21 -2.07 -5.34 5.82
N PHE A 22 -3.14 -4.72 6.30
CA PHE A 22 -3.99 -3.83 5.51
C PHE A 22 -4.12 -2.47 6.19
N ASP A 23 -4.12 -1.41 5.39
CA ASP A 23 -4.56 -0.09 5.86
C ASP A 23 -6.07 -0.06 6.07
N LEU A 24 -6.52 0.89 6.87
CA LEU A 24 -7.94 1.06 7.19
C LEU A 24 -8.79 1.53 6.00
N ASP A 25 -8.17 1.99 4.93
CA ASP A 25 -8.81 2.47 3.72
C ASP A 25 -8.83 1.40 2.59
N VAL A 26 -8.69 0.13 2.97
CA VAL A 26 -8.75 -1.01 2.04
C VAL A 26 -10.03 -1.81 2.25
N ILE A 27 -10.76 -2.03 1.17
CA ILE A 27 -11.89 -2.98 1.15
C ILE A 27 -11.41 -4.29 0.53
N ILE A 28 -11.64 -5.39 1.23
CA ILE A 28 -11.45 -6.75 0.73
C ILE A 28 -12.76 -7.19 0.08
N GLN A 29 -12.74 -7.45 -1.22
CA GLN A 29 -13.94 -7.75 -1.98
C GLN A 29 -13.95 -9.15 -2.59
N ASN A 30 -12.83 -9.86 -2.55
CA ASN A 30 -12.72 -11.23 -3.03
C ASN A 30 -11.79 -12.06 -2.14
N ASP A 31 -11.67 -13.37 -2.45
CA ASP A 31 -10.81 -14.29 -1.71
C ASP A 31 -9.36 -13.77 -1.61
N LEU A 32 -8.84 -13.79 -0.38
CA LEU A 32 -7.48 -13.36 -0.06
C LEU A 32 -6.40 -14.41 -0.35
N SER A 33 -6.78 -15.64 -0.63
CA SER A 33 -5.81 -16.72 -0.84
C SER A 33 -4.74 -16.39 -1.88
N PRO A 34 -5.05 -15.74 -3.03
CA PRO A 34 -4.03 -15.33 -3.98
C PRO A 34 -3.02 -14.32 -3.42
N ILE A 35 -3.44 -13.43 -2.52
CA ILE A 35 -2.55 -12.47 -1.85
C ILE A 35 -1.65 -13.18 -0.85
N ILE A 36 -2.23 -14.04 -0.01
CA ILE A 36 -1.52 -14.73 1.06
C ILE A 36 -0.47 -15.69 0.50
N THR A 37 -0.75 -16.34 -0.62
CA THR A 37 0.13 -17.35 -1.23
C THR A 37 1.05 -16.80 -2.32
N TYR A 38 0.92 -15.52 -2.68
CA TYR A 38 1.79 -14.90 -3.67
C TYR A 38 3.20 -14.76 -3.14
N ASP A 39 4.18 -15.21 -3.91
CA ASP A 39 5.61 -15.12 -3.63
C ASP A 39 5.99 -15.41 -2.17
N LEU A 40 5.97 -16.70 -1.80
CA LEU A 40 6.26 -17.14 -0.43
C LEU A 40 7.72 -16.87 0.01
N GLU A 41 8.61 -16.68 -0.94
CA GLU A 41 10.04 -16.49 -0.69
C GLU A 41 10.41 -15.04 -0.39
N ASN A 42 9.61 -14.08 -0.85
CA ASN A 42 9.89 -12.67 -0.72
C ASN A 42 8.75 -11.90 -0.06
N PRO A 43 9.06 -10.85 0.72
CA PRO A 43 8.04 -9.93 1.20
C PRO A 43 7.44 -9.14 0.04
N THR A 44 6.13 -8.99 0.05
CA THR A 44 5.36 -8.43 -1.06
C THR A 44 4.50 -7.26 -0.62
N LYS A 45 4.40 -6.24 -1.46
CA LYS A 45 3.55 -5.05 -1.24
C LYS A 45 2.71 -4.74 -2.46
N LEU A 46 1.69 -3.91 -2.26
CA LEU A 46 1.04 -3.26 -3.38
C LEU A 46 2.01 -2.32 -4.08
N ARG A 47 1.81 -2.18 -5.37
CA ARG A 47 2.39 -1.12 -6.18
C ARG A 47 1.28 -0.16 -6.59
N SER A 48 1.59 1.12 -6.59
CA SER A 48 0.67 2.16 -7.07
C SER A 48 0.58 2.14 -8.61
N TRP A 49 0.08 1.03 -9.18
CA TRP A 49 -0.07 0.85 -10.63
C TRP A 49 -0.90 1.97 -11.29
N TRP A 50 -1.76 2.60 -10.53
CA TRP A 50 -2.62 3.72 -10.92
C TRP A 50 -1.92 5.08 -10.95
N GLN A 51 -0.66 5.17 -10.53
CA GLN A 51 0.11 6.39 -10.57
C GLN A 51 0.90 6.54 -11.88
N ASP A 52 0.98 7.78 -12.36
CA ASP A 52 1.85 8.12 -13.47
C ASP A 52 3.33 7.98 -13.07
N PRO A 53 4.08 7.10 -13.72
CA PRO A 53 5.48 6.89 -13.39
C PRO A 53 6.42 8.00 -13.87
N ARG A 54 5.98 8.89 -14.77
CA ARG A 54 6.84 9.90 -15.41
C ARG A 54 7.47 10.90 -14.44
N PRO A 55 6.75 11.43 -13.44
CA PRO A 55 7.35 12.35 -12.48
C PRO A 55 8.56 11.78 -11.73
N MET A 56 8.61 10.48 -11.55
CA MET A 56 9.65 9.80 -10.78
C MET A 56 10.98 9.68 -11.51
N LYS A 57 11.01 9.92 -12.80
CA LYS A 57 12.24 9.93 -13.61
C LYS A 57 12.94 11.30 -13.62
N SER A 58 12.36 12.33 -13.02
CA SER A 58 12.94 13.66 -12.97
C SER A 58 14.07 13.74 -11.95
N ARG A 59 15.24 14.27 -12.34
CA ARG A 59 16.38 14.52 -11.44
C ARG A 59 16.07 15.55 -10.34
N ASN A 60 15.04 16.37 -10.51
CA ASN A 60 14.59 17.37 -9.54
C ASN A 60 13.47 16.84 -8.65
N PHE A 61 13.29 15.54 -8.64
CA PHE A 61 12.26 14.88 -7.87
C PHE A 61 12.50 15.10 -6.37
N LYS A 62 11.58 15.79 -5.75
CA LYS A 62 11.50 15.78 -4.29
C LYS A 62 11.00 14.40 -3.88
N LEU A 63 11.68 13.77 -2.96
CA LEU A 63 11.37 12.43 -2.45
C LEU A 63 9.92 12.26 -1.95
N SER A 64 9.17 13.32 -2.00
CA SER A 64 7.79 13.45 -1.58
C SER A 64 6.73 13.02 -2.60
N HIS A 65 7.08 12.80 -3.86
CA HIS A 65 6.06 12.55 -4.88
C HIS A 65 6.27 11.21 -5.57
N GLY A 66 5.27 10.36 -5.51
CA GLY A 66 5.19 9.19 -6.38
C GLY A 66 5.87 7.94 -5.86
N ALA A 67 5.61 7.56 -4.62
CA ALA A 67 5.95 6.22 -4.18
C ALA A 67 5.30 5.17 -5.08
N TYR A 68 6.10 4.35 -5.75
CA TYR A 68 5.57 3.20 -6.49
C TYR A 68 5.09 2.12 -5.54
N THR A 69 5.81 1.94 -4.46
CA THR A 69 5.46 0.99 -3.41
C THR A 69 4.35 1.59 -2.56
N ASN A 70 3.24 0.89 -2.44
CA ASN A 70 2.09 1.33 -1.67
C ASN A 70 1.92 0.44 -0.43
N GLY A 71 1.78 1.05 0.74
CA GLY A 71 1.70 0.36 2.03
C GLY A 71 0.31 -0.14 2.42
N SER A 72 -0.68 0.00 1.53
CA SER A 72 -2.07 -0.36 1.88
C SER A 72 -2.29 -1.86 2.00
N CYS A 73 -1.47 -2.69 1.34
CA CYS A 73 -1.39 -4.12 1.62
C CYS A 73 0.06 -4.58 1.56
N MET A 74 0.47 -5.31 2.61
CA MET A 74 1.81 -5.89 2.74
C MET A 74 1.70 -7.31 3.23
N VAL A 75 2.54 -8.19 2.68
CA VAL A 75 2.64 -9.59 3.11
C VAL A 75 4.10 -9.97 3.27
N TRP A 76 4.43 -10.62 4.37
CA TRP A 76 5.78 -11.11 4.66
C TRP A 76 5.74 -12.33 5.57
N SER A 77 6.84 -13.03 5.70
CA SER A 77 6.99 -14.17 6.61
C SER A 77 8.12 -13.94 7.58
N ASP A 78 7.93 -14.35 8.81
CA ASP A 78 8.94 -14.36 9.88
C ASP A 78 9.82 -13.09 9.91
N ASP A 79 11.11 -13.25 9.66
CA ASP A 79 12.14 -12.21 9.74
C ASP A 79 12.47 -11.51 8.41
N GLN A 80 11.75 -11.82 7.33
CA GLN A 80 12.04 -11.27 5.99
C GLN A 80 12.16 -9.74 5.96
N THR A 81 11.52 -9.05 6.89
CA THR A 81 11.46 -7.58 6.95
C THR A 81 12.17 -6.99 8.17
N GLU A 82 12.86 -7.77 8.97
CA GLU A 82 13.55 -7.30 10.18
C GLU A 82 14.62 -6.23 9.85
N CYS A 83 15.28 -6.35 8.69
CA CYS A 83 16.25 -5.37 8.22
C CYS A 83 15.65 -3.96 8.08
N ILE A 84 14.34 -3.84 7.81
CA ILE A 84 13.64 -2.54 7.76
C ILE A 84 13.63 -1.90 9.15
N TRP A 85 13.32 -2.69 10.17
CA TRP A 85 13.29 -2.20 11.54
C TRP A 85 14.69 -1.82 12.03
N GLN A 86 15.70 -2.60 11.73
CA GLN A 86 17.08 -2.29 12.06
C GLN A 86 17.56 -1.00 11.40
N ASP A 87 17.26 -0.81 10.11
CA ASP A 87 17.59 0.43 9.39
C ASP A 87 16.89 1.66 10.03
N VAL A 88 15.66 1.50 10.50
CA VAL A 88 14.93 2.56 11.21
C VAL A 88 15.59 2.89 12.55
N LEU A 89 16.02 1.89 13.31
CA LEU A 89 16.71 2.11 14.59
C LEU A 89 18.04 2.83 14.41
N GLU A 90 18.81 2.45 13.39
CA GLU A 90 20.12 3.04 13.14
C GLU A 90 20.05 4.45 12.52
N HIS A 91 19.00 4.74 11.74
CA HIS A 91 18.95 5.92 10.88
C HIS A 91 17.67 6.75 11.06
N GLN A 92 17.00 6.64 12.21
CA GLN A 92 15.68 7.22 12.48
C GLN A 92 15.57 8.70 12.08
N GLU A 93 16.50 9.54 12.52
CA GLU A 93 16.47 10.98 12.22
C GLU A 93 16.61 11.24 10.72
N ARG A 94 17.59 10.57 10.08
CA ARG A 94 17.81 10.72 8.65
C ARG A 94 16.59 10.29 7.83
N ILE A 95 15.96 9.18 8.19
CA ILE A 95 14.75 8.67 7.53
C ILE A 95 13.63 9.70 7.69
N TRP A 96 13.42 10.19 8.91
CA TRP A 96 12.37 11.15 9.23
C TRP A 96 12.50 12.46 8.46
N PHE A 97 13.73 13.02 8.41
CA PHE A 97 13.98 14.28 7.68
C PHE A 97 14.01 14.10 6.15
N THR A 98 14.31 12.91 5.65
CA THR A 98 14.41 12.64 4.22
C THR A 98 13.04 12.31 3.62
N PHE A 99 12.22 11.52 4.32
CA PHE A 99 10.95 10.99 3.81
C PHE A 99 9.75 11.60 4.54
N THR A 100 9.59 12.91 4.40
CA THR A 100 8.57 13.70 5.13
C THR A 100 7.14 13.33 4.77
N ASP A 101 6.91 12.80 3.57
CA ASP A 101 5.57 12.49 3.06
C ASP A 101 5.13 11.02 3.32
N GLY A 102 5.87 10.32 4.16
CA GLY A 102 5.42 9.03 4.67
C GLY A 102 6.30 7.83 4.33
N THR A 103 5.90 6.71 4.90
CA THR A 103 6.65 5.45 4.84
C THR A 103 6.73 4.84 3.44
N ASP A 104 5.77 5.12 2.56
CA ASP A 104 5.77 4.58 1.20
C ASP A 104 6.95 5.10 0.38
N ASN A 105 7.33 6.37 0.57
CA ASN A 105 8.52 6.93 -0.06
C ASN A 105 9.80 6.28 0.46
N TYR A 106 9.91 6.11 1.77
CA TYR A 106 11.03 5.38 2.39
C TYR A 106 11.15 3.96 1.83
N HIS A 107 10.04 3.23 1.79
CA HIS A 107 10.02 1.87 1.25
C HIS A 107 10.38 1.81 -0.25
N SER A 108 9.91 2.76 -1.05
CA SER A 108 10.22 2.79 -2.48
C SER A 108 11.69 3.03 -2.75
N TRP A 109 12.30 3.95 -2.00
CA TRP A 109 13.70 4.34 -2.22
C TRP A 109 14.70 3.41 -1.55
N ARG A 110 14.42 2.97 -0.36
CA ARG A 110 15.39 2.17 0.42
C ARG A 110 15.28 0.68 0.16
N TRP A 111 14.06 0.20 -0.11
CA TRP A 111 13.72 -1.22 -0.14
C TRP A 111 12.94 -1.65 -1.39
N GLY A 112 12.57 -0.73 -2.26
CA GLY A 112 11.75 -0.95 -3.44
C GLY A 112 12.48 -0.71 -4.75
N ASP A 113 11.73 -0.29 -5.78
CA ASP A 113 12.17 -0.16 -7.17
C ASP A 113 13.38 0.76 -7.40
N PHE A 114 13.68 1.65 -6.45
CA PHE A 114 14.81 2.59 -6.55
C PHE A 114 16.03 2.15 -5.75
N SER A 115 15.95 1.04 -5.06
CA SER A 115 17.06 0.43 -4.33
C SER A 115 17.91 -0.41 -5.25
N ASP A 116 19.23 -0.38 -5.05
CA ASP A 116 20.16 -1.32 -5.69
C ASP A 116 19.94 -2.76 -5.20
N THR A 117 19.32 -2.91 -4.02
CA THR A 117 18.98 -4.19 -3.40
C THR A 117 17.53 -4.20 -2.98
N PRO A 118 16.57 -4.33 -3.93
CA PRO A 118 15.17 -4.28 -3.62
C PRO A 118 14.74 -5.49 -2.77
N LEU A 119 14.13 -5.21 -1.64
CA LEU A 119 13.54 -6.21 -0.76
C LEU A 119 12.11 -6.57 -1.20
N TRP A 120 11.31 -5.52 -1.47
CA TRP A 120 9.91 -5.70 -1.78
C TRP A 120 9.67 -6.20 -3.21
N ARG A 121 8.88 -7.25 -3.32
CA ARG A 121 8.20 -7.62 -4.56
C ARG A 121 6.83 -6.95 -4.61
N HIS A 122 6.22 -6.92 -5.79
CA HIS A 122 4.95 -6.26 -5.98
C HIS A 122 3.88 -7.23 -6.49
N PHE A 123 2.68 -7.07 -5.94
CA PHE A 123 1.51 -7.77 -6.46
C PHE A 123 1.20 -7.31 -7.89
N PRO A 124 0.63 -8.20 -8.73
CA PRO A 124 0.12 -7.83 -10.04
C PRO A 124 -0.93 -6.71 -9.97
N SER A 125 -1.04 -5.90 -11.01
CA SER A 125 -2.04 -4.83 -11.12
C SER A 125 -3.49 -5.34 -11.07
N THR A 126 -3.70 -6.63 -11.35
CA THR A 126 -5.01 -7.29 -11.27
C THR A 126 -5.49 -7.56 -9.85
N PHE A 127 -4.62 -7.48 -8.83
CA PHE A 127 -5.01 -7.76 -7.45
C PHE A 127 -5.70 -6.60 -6.77
N ALA A 128 -5.33 -5.37 -7.12
CA ALA A 128 -5.86 -4.19 -6.48
C ALA A 128 -6.04 -3.02 -7.45
N TYR A 129 -6.95 -2.13 -7.13
CA TYR A 129 -7.15 -0.86 -7.82
C TYR A 129 -7.37 0.26 -6.82
N SER A 130 -7.14 1.48 -7.27
CA SER A 130 -7.55 2.66 -6.51
C SER A 130 -8.95 3.08 -6.98
N TYR A 131 -9.88 3.19 -6.03
CA TYR A 131 -11.24 3.64 -6.35
C TYR A 131 -11.26 4.98 -7.08
N ASN A 132 -10.35 5.87 -6.69
CA ASN A 132 -10.26 7.23 -7.23
C ASN A 132 -9.38 7.37 -8.47
N ARG A 133 -8.51 6.39 -8.77
CA ARG A 133 -7.47 6.52 -9.80
C ARG A 133 -7.43 5.39 -10.81
N GLY A 134 -8.31 4.40 -10.67
CA GLY A 134 -8.35 3.23 -11.53
C GLY A 134 -7.34 2.15 -11.18
N ARG A 135 -6.99 1.29 -12.13
CA ARG A 135 -6.18 0.09 -11.91
C ARG A 135 -4.75 0.23 -12.38
N ASN A 136 -4.55 0.60 -13.62
CA ASN A 136 -3.22 0.57 -14.22
C ASN A 136 -2.99 1.72 -15.20
N TRP A 137 -2.11 2.62 -14.81
CA TRP A 137 -1.73 3.77 -15.63
C TRP A 137 -1.15 3.37 -17.02
N HIS A 138 -0.28 2.38 -17.02
CA HIS A 138 0.41 1.95 -18.25
C HIS A 138 -0.51 1.32 -19.27
N GLU A 139 -1.59 0.72 -18.83
CA GLU A 139 -2.59 0.08 -19.69
C GLU A 139 -3.75 1.03 -20.04
N GLY A 140 -3.70 2.27 -19.53
CA GLY A 140 -4.77 3.24 -19.74
C GLY A 140 -6.05 2.93 -18.97
N ASP A 141 -5.99 2.03 -18.02
CA ASP A 141 -7.13 1.60 -17.21
C ASP A 141 -7.30 2.49 -15.97
N LEU A 142 -7.73 3.73 -16.21
CA LEU A 142 -7.85 4.79 -15.21
C LEU A 142 -9.31 5.24 -15.04
N GLU A 143 -10.24 4.30 -15.03
CA GLU A 143 -11.62 4.63 -14.71
C GLU A 143 -11.77 4.93 -13.22
N VAL A 144 -11.96 6.20 -12.94
CA VAL A 144 -12.05 6.75 -11.57
C VAL A 144 -13.42 6.46 -10.96
N ALA A 145 -13.44 6.22 -9.65
CA ALA A 145 -14.66 6.01 -8.86
C ALA A 145 -15.58 4.91 -9.43
N LYS A 146 -15.01 3.80 -9.85
CA LYS A 146 -15.75 2.67 -10.40
C LYS A 146 -15.36 1.36 -9.70
N TYR A 147 -16.37 0.62 -9.30
CA TYR A 147 -16.21 -0.70 -8.72
C TYR A 147 -15.65 -1.69 -9.74
N ARG A 148 -14.63 -2.45 -9.33
CA ARG A 148 -13.98 -3.49 -10.13
C ARG A 148 -14.04 -4.82 -9.41
N LYS A 149 -15.11 -5.54 -9.67
CA LYS A 149 -15.41 -6.82 -9.01
C LYS A 149 -14.40 -7.94 -9.30
N ASP A 150 -13.56 -7.78 -10.30
CA ASP A 150 -12.50 -8.72 -10.69
C ASP A 150 -11.22 -8.57 -9.87
N CYS A 151 -11.05 -7.48 -9.12
CA CYS A 151 -9.93 -7.27 -8.22
C CYS A 151 -10.21 -7.86 -6.84
N ILE A 152 -9.15 -8.14 -6.10
CA ILE A 152 -9.25 -8.66 -4.72
C ILE A 152 -9.44 -7.51 -3.73
N LEU A 153 -8.73 -6.40 -3.97
CA LEU A 153 -8.70 -5.25 -3.08
C LEU A 153 -9.15 -3.97 -3.81
N CYS A 154 -9.90 -3.15 -3.09
CA CYS A 154 -10.15 -1.74 -3.43
C CYS A 154 -9.42 -0.85 -2.43
N VAL A 155 -8.62 0.10 -2.91
CA VAL A 155 -7.88 1.06 -2.09
C VAL A 155 -8.48 2.46 -2.26
N PHE A 156 -8.88 3.08 -1.15
CA PHE A 156 -9.36 4.46 -1.11
C PHE A 156 -8.20 5.41 -0.81
N ASN A 157 -7.49 5.84 -1.83
CA ASN A 157 -6.37 6.77 -1.62
C ASN A 157 -6.87 8.14 -1.15
N VAL A 158 -6.67 8.42 0.12
CA VAL A 158 -6.61 9.73 0.82
C VAL A 158 -7.86 10.61 0.80
N ASP A 159 -8.61 10.72 -0.27
CA ASP A 159 -9.63 11.78 -0.35
C ASP A 159 -11.07 11.31 -0.27
N LEU A 160 -11.30 10.00 -0.24
CA LEU A 160 -12.63 9.41 -0.26
C LEU A 160 -12.67 8.11 0.55
N LEU A 161 -12.70 8.22 1.87
CA LEU A 161 -13.13 7.10 2.71
C LEU A 161 -14.66 7.02 2.68
N PRO A 162 -15.26 5.83 2.53
CA PRO A 162 -16.71 5.68 2.36
C PRO A 162 -17.54 6.33 3.46
N PHE A 163 -16.98 6.47 4.65
CA PHE A 163 -17.68 6.92 5.85
C PHE A 163 -17.13 8.19 6.49
N GLN A 164 -16.17 8.86 5.88
CA GLN A 164 -15.69 10.14 6.41
C GLN A 164 -16.58 11.29 5.97
N ASP A 165 -17.19 11.95 6.96
CA ASP A 165 -17.72 13.29 6.77
C ASP A 165 -16.55 14.23 6.51
N ASN A 166 -16.42 14.66 5.27
CA ASN A 166 -15.35 15.57 4.89
C ASN A 166 -15.66 16.94 5.48
N SER A 167 -15.07 17.25 6.63
CA SER A 167 -15.20 18.50 7.38
C SER A 167 -14.93 19.79 6.57
N ARG A 168 -14.52 19.64 5.31
CA ARG A 168 -14.34 20.75 4.36
C ARG A 168 -15.58 21.07 3.52
N GLY A 169 -16.77 20.59 3.92
CA GLY A 169 -18.04 20.93 3.28
C GLY A 169 -18.26 20.33 1.90
N LYS A 170 -17.50 19.31 1.54
CA LYS A 170 -17.74 18.54 0.31
C LYS A 170 -18.83 17.48 0.56
N VAL A 171 -19.53 17.12 -0.51
CA VAL A 171 -20.62 16.13 -0.54
C VAL A 171 -20.26 14.89 0.29
N LYS A 172 -21.22 14.38 1.05
CA LYS A 172 -21.07 13.10 1.75
C LYS A 172 -20.69 12.01 0.78
N GLN A 173 -19.58 11.36 1.06
CA GLN A 173 -18.94 10.46 0.10
C GLN A 173 -19.68 9.14 -0.09
N GLU A 174 -20.45 8.72 0.90
CA GLU A 174 -21.35 7.56 0.81
C GLU A 174 -22.26 7.60 -0.41
N SER A 175 -22.67 8.81 -0.86
CA SER A 175 -23.49 8.96 -2.05
C SER A 175 -22.74 8.81 -3.38
N LEU A 176 -21.40 8.73 -3.31
CA LEU A 176 -20.53 8.64 -4.48
C LEU A 176 -19.88 7.27 -4.63
N VAL A 177 -19.98 6.42 -3.62
CA VAL A 177 -19.41 5.07 -3.66
C VAL A 177 -20.45 4.12 -4.26
N ASP A 178 -19.95 3.25 -5.13
CA ASP A 178 -20.76 2.21 -5.76
C ASP A 178 -21.44 1.34 -4.69
N PRO A 179 -22.77 1.15 -4.74
CA PRO A 179 -23.51 0.35 -3.77
C PRO A 179 -22.96 -1.08 -3.65
N ASP A 180 -22.57 -1.70 -4.77
CA ASP A 180 -22.03 -3.07 -4.78
C ASP A 180 -20.71 -3.16 -4.00
N LEU A 181 -19.91 -2.08 -4.00
CA LEU A 181 -18.68 -2.01 -3.20
C LEU A 181 -18.97 -1.87 -1.71
N LEU A 182 -20.04 -1.14 -1.35
CA LEU A 182 -20.42 -0.97 0.05
C LEU A 182 -20.88 -2.26 0.72
N GLU A 183 -21.39 -3.24 -0.03
CA GLU A 183 -21.74 -4.55 0.51
C GLU A 183 -20.53 -5.28 1.12
N HIS A 184 -19.34 -5.06 0.59
CA HIS A 184 -18.09 -5.64 1.11
C HIS A 184 -17.54 -4.91 2.34
N TRP A 185 -18.08 -3.73 2.67
CA TRP A 185 -17.66 -2.95 3.84
C TRP A 185 -18.42 -3.32 5.13
N ASN A 186 -19.60 -3.91 5.00
CA ASN A 186 -20.42 -4.32 6.14
C ASN A 186 -19.85 -5.61 6.74
N ILE A 187 -19.03 -5.47 7.77
CA ILE A 187 -18.55 -6.57 8.61
C ILE A 187 -19.50 -6.74 9.80
#